data_610da28f03f09449afe90fe2e464cd1f
#
_entry.id   610da28f03f09449afe90fe2e464cd1f
#
_cell.length_a   1.000
_cell.length_b   1.000
_cell.length_c   1.000
_cell.angle_alpha   90.00
_cell.angle_beta   90.00
_cell.angle_gamma   90.00
#
_symmetry.space_group_name_H-M   'P 1'
#
loop_
_entity.id
_entity.type
_entity.pdbx_description
1 polymer ?
#
loop_
_entity_poly.entity_id
_entity_poly.type
_entity_poly.pdbx_seq_one_letter_code
_entity_poly.pdbx_strand_id
1 'polypeptide(L)'
;MRNESRTTRIGCVVLNTVGSSSIAHFGDNETTSLKSRAIAVQRAIANVEKDEFRFASYGIFARPLLQLSTGVTVETRMADRCPPDIEIGCLDVTALSSSALLRAGCGGPLTAQTRVLHIRHFNYPGIR
;
A
#
# COMPACT_ATOMS: atom_id res chain seq x y z
N MET A 1 -2.14 -33.73 -7.55
CA MET A 1 -1.64 -32.34 -7.65
C MET A 1 -0.15 -32.37 -7.38
N ARG A 2 0.64 -32.08 -8.38
CA ARG A 2 2.08 -31.88 -8.15
C ARG A 2 2.20 -30.50 -7.49
N ASN A 3 2.60 -30.51 -6.25
CA ASN A 3 3.02 -29.31 -5.55
C ASN A 3 4.43 -28.95 -6.08
N GLU A 4 4.48 -28.38 -7.26
CA GLU A 4 5.74 -27.89 -7.81
C GLU A 4 6.11 -26.63 -7.03
N SER A 5 6.97 -26.81 -6.05
CA SER A 5 7.53 -25.68 -5.32
C SER A 5 8.43 -24.88 -6.27
N ARG A 6 8.10 -23.60 -6.46
CA ARG A 6 8.95 -22.67 -7.19
C ARG A 6 10.07 -22.16 -6.30
N THR A 7 11.21 -21.99 -6.88
CA THR A 7 12.38 -21.44 -6.19
C THR A 7 12.54 -19.97 -6.55
N THR A 8 12.73 -19.14 -5.53
CA THR A 8 13.08 -17.73 -5.72
C THR A 8 14.57 -17.54 -5.46
N ARG A 9 15.27 -17.01 -6.46
CA ARG A 9 16.68 -16.65 -6.38
C ARG A 9 16.85 -15.16 -6.46
N ILE A 10 17.50 -14.59 -5.46
CA ILE A 10 17.69 -13.16 -5.34
C ILE A 10 19.18 -12.87 -5.25
N GLY A 11 19.69 -12.09 -6.18
CA GLY A 11 21.08 -11.62 -6.17
C GLY A 11 21.31 -10.55 -5.09
N CYS A 12 20.57 -9.44 -5.17
CA CYS A 12 20.59 -8.43 -4.13
C CYS A 12 19.26 -7.71 -4.05
N VAL A 13 18.87 -7.33 -2.83
CA VAL A 13 17.70 -6.49 -2.57
C VAL A 13 18.09 -5.44 -1.55
N VAL A 14 17.85 -4.19 -1.88
CA VAL A 14 18.00 -3.06 -0.98
C VAL A 14 16.64 -2.39 -0.81
N LEU A 15 16.14 -2.38 0.40
CA LEU A 15 14.89 -1.72 0.76
C LEU A 15 15.19 -0.74 1.89
N ASN A 16 15.04 0.54 1.63
CA ASN A 16 15.27 1.56 2.65
C ASN A 16 14.14 1.66 3.66
N THR A 17 12.90 1.69 3.15
CA THR A 17 11.73 1.87 4.00
C THR A 17 10.58 1.01 3.50
N VAL A 18 9.98 0.26 4.43
CA VAL A 18 8.72 -0.47 4.20
C VAL A 18 7.80 -0.14 5.37
N GLY A 19 6.72 0.54 5.11
CA GLY A 19 5.84 1.02 6.17
C GLY A 19 4.39 1.18 5.75
N SER A 20 3.57 1.57 6.72
CA SER A 20 2.15 1.90 6.49
C SER A 20 1.37 0.81 5.74
N SER A 21 1.41 -0.41 6.24
CA SER A 21 0.75 -1.58 5.63
C SER A 21 1.29 -1.94 4.25
N SER A 22 2.58 -1.74 4.00
CA SER A 22 3.25 -2.15 2.77
C SER A 22 3.92 -3.49 2.93
N ILE A 23 4.05 -4.21 1.83
CA ILE A 23 4.67 -5.55 1.79
C ILE A 23 5.66 -5.62 0.63
N ALA A 24 6.84 -6.16 0.91
CA ALA A 24 7.75 -6.68 -0.10
C ALA A 24 7.69 -8.22 -0.06
N HIS A 25 7.22 -8.83 -1.13
CA HIS A 25 6.96 -10.27 -1.21
C HIS A 25 7.69 -10.89 -2.39
N PHE A 26 8.49 -11.90 -2.12
CA PHE A 26 9.25 -12.64 -3.13
C PHE A 26 8.81 -14.09 -3.10
N GLY A 27 8.08 -14.48 -4.11
CA GLY A 27 7.44 -15.79 -4.20
C GLY A 27 5.99 -15.69 -4.64
N ASP A 28 5.34 -16.81 -4.73
CA ASP A 28 3.93 -16.85 -5.11
C ASP A 28 3.03 -16.55 -3.93
N ASN A 29 1.90 -15.91 -4.23
CA ASN A 29 0.92 -15.50 -3.24
C ASN A 29 -0.48 -15.73 -3.82
N GLU A 30 -1.41 -16.08 -2.97
CA GLU A 30 -2.78 -16.37 -3.37
C GLU A 30 -3.64 -15.11 -3.43
N THR A 31 -3.72 -14.39 -2.32
CA THR A 31 -4.47 -13.12 -2.23
C THR A 31 -3.72 -12.11 -1.38
N THR A 32 -3.89 -10.84 -1.70
CA THR A 32 -3.28 -9.75 -0.93
C THR A 32 -4.32 -8.68 -0.60
N SER A 33 -4.39 -8.31 0.67
CA SER A 33 -5.25 -7.22 1.13
C SER A 33 -4.43 -6.26 2.01
N LEU A 34 -4.29 -5.04 1.54
CA LEU A 34 -3.51 -3.99 2.20
C LEU A 34 -4.44 -2.85 2.59
N LYS A 35 -4.39 -2.45 3.86
CA LYS A 35 -5.22 -1.37 4.35
C LYS A 35 -4.43 -0.47 5.31
N SER A 36 -4.44 0.81 5.02
CA SER A 36 -3.82 1.84 5.86
C SER A 36 -4.82 2.96 6.16
N ARG A 37 -4.85 3.39 7.41
CA ARG A 37 -5.62 4.54 7.85
C ARG A 37 -4.76 5.39 8.76
N ALA A 38 -4.80 6.70 8.57
CA ALA A 38 -4.04 7.63 9.39
C ALA A 38 -4.83 8.92 9.64
N ILE A 39 -4.71 9.43 10.85
CA ILE A 39 -5.11 10.77 11.22
C ILE A 39 -3.84 11.50 11.65
N ALA A 40 -3.51 12.58 10.95
CA ALA A 40 -2.37 13.42 11.28
C ALA A 40 -2.86 14.83 11.62
N VAL A 41 -2.50 15.30 12.80
CA VAL A 41 -2.87 16.63 13.27
C VAL A 41 -1.62 17.47 13.43
N GLN A 42 -1.59 18.61 12.76
CA GLN A 42 -0.55 19.63 12.89
C GLN A 42 -1.16 20.92 13.42
N ARG A 43 -0.60 21.41 14.53
CA ARG A 43 -1.03 22.66 15.16
C ARG A 43 0.16 23.55 15.46
N ALA A 44 -0.04 24.86 15.37
CA ALA A 44 0.95 25.84 15.82
C ALA A 44 1.14 25.77 17.35
N ILE A 45 0.08 25.48 18.08
CA ILE A 45 0.09 25.26 19.54
C ILE A 45 -0.52 23.89 19.81
N ALA A 46 0.24 23.02 20.44
CA ALA A 46 -0.22 21.68 20.77
C ALA A 46 -1.41 21.75 21.76
N ASN A 47 -2.50 21.08 21.42
CA ASN A 47 -3.66 20.93 22.28
C ASN A 47 -4.25 19.54 22.11
N VAL A 48 -3.59 18.56 22.71
CA VAL A 48 -3.93 17.13 22.55
C VAL A 48 -5.32 16.81 23.13
N GLU A 49 -5.77 17.55 24.14
CA GLU A 49 -7.05 17.28 24.79
C GLU A 49 -8.28 17.54 23.90
N LYS A 50 -8.14 18.45 22.93
CA LYS A 50 -9.23 18.81 22.00
C LYS A 50 -9.22 18.01 20.70
N ASP A 51 -8.20 17.22 20.45
CA ASP A 51 -8.06 16.47 19.22
C ASP A 51 -8.84 15.16 19.27
N GLU A 52 -9.59 14.90 18.23
CA GLU A 52 -10.33 13.66 18.06
C GLU A 52 -9.52 12.70 17.19
N PHE A 53 -9.14 11.56 17.74
CA PHE A 53 -8.31 10.56 17.06
C PHE A 53 -9.06 9.27 16.71
N ARG A 54 -10.37 9.22 16.91
CA ARG A 54 -11.17 8.06 16.53
C ARG A 54 -11.52 8.11 15.05
N PHE A 55 -11.21 7.07 14.33
CA PHE A 55 -11.55 6.98 12.90
C PHE A 55 -13.06 7.10 12.64
N ALA A 56 -13.87 6.56 13.53
CA ALA A 56 -15.32 6.62 13.41
C ALA A 56 -15.89 8.05 13.43
N SER A 57 -15.16 9.00 13.97
CA SER A 57 -15.59 10.41 14.04
C SER A 57 -15.47 11.14 12.69
N TYR A 58 -14.80 10.55 11.71
CA TYR A 58 -14.54 11.18 10.41
C TYR A 58 -15.11 10.34 9.27
N GLY A 59 -16.01 10.93 8.51
CA GLY A 59 -16.72 10.25 7.42
C GLY A 59 -15.81 9.72 6.32
N ILE A 60 -14.62 10.29 6.13
CA ILE A 60 -13.66 9.83 5.11
C ILE A 60 -13.26 8.37 5.27
N PHE A 61 -13.26 7.86 6.51
CA PHE A 61 -12.88 6.47 6.78
C PHE A 61 -14.01 5.47 6.53
N ALA A 62 -15.25 5.96 6.41
CA ALA A 62 -16.42 5.13 6.18
C ALA A 62 -16.95 5.21 4.74
N ARG A 63 -16.56 6.22 3.97
CA ARG A 63 -17.03 6.40 2.60
C ARG A 63 -16.60 5.25 1.70
N PRO A 64 -17.47 4.76 0.80
CA PRO A 64 -17.07 3.81 -0.23
C PRO A 64 -15.96 4.42 -1.10
N LEU A 65 -15.02 3.57 -1.53
CA LEU A 65 -14.02 3.98 -2.51
C LEU A 65 -14.70 4.17 -3.86
N LEU A 66 -14.37 5.27 -4.52
CA LEU A 66 -14.79 5.50 -5.89
C LEU A 66 -14.08 4.50 -6.80
N GLN A 67 -14.87 3.67 -7.46
CA GLN A 67 -14.36 2.82 -8.52
C GLN A 67 -14.47 3.58 -9.83
N LEU A 68 -13.32 3.80 -10.46
CA LEU A 68 -13.30 4.31 -11.82
C LEU A 68 -13.82 3.23 -12.74
N SER A 69 -14.97 3.48 -13.39
CA SER A 69 -15.41 2.63 -14.48
C SER A 69 -14.46 2.84 -15.65
N THR A 70 -13.56 1.88 -15.84
CA THR A 70 -12.70 1.89 -17.01
C THR A 70 -13.50 1.42 -18.21
N GLY A 71 -13.93 2.35 -19.07
CA GLY A 71 -14.43 2.02 -20.41
C GLY A 71 -13.34 1.56 -21.38
N VAL A 72 -12.17 1.23 -20.84
CA VAL A 72 -11.01 0.77 -21.63
C VAL A 72 -10.91 -0.74 -21.45
N THR A 73 -11.01 -1.45 -22.58
CA THR A 73 -10.70 -2.88 -22.62
C THR A 73 -9.20 -3.04 -22.40
N VAL A 74 -8.82 -3.49 -21.21
CA VAL A 74 -7.42 -3.82 -20.93
C VAL A 74 -7.18 -5.23 -21.47
N GLU A 75 -6.39 -5.35 -22.53
CA GLU A 75 -5.86 -6.65 -22.92
C GLU A 75 -4.84 -7.13 -21.89
N THR A 76 -5.27 -8.05 -21.05
CA THR A 76 -4.37 -8.73 -20.16
C THR A 76 -3.76 -9.92 -20.90
N ARG A 77 -2.50 -9.85 -21.29
CA ARG A 77 -1.78 -11.03 -21.75
C ARG A 77 -1.39 -11.86 -20.53
N MET A 78 -2.15 -12.91 -20.28
CA MET A 78 -1.71 -13.95 -19.38
C MET A 78 -0.76 -14.86 -20.13
N ALA A 79 0.50 -14.93 -19.71
CA ALA A 79 1.33 -16.04 -20.05
C ALA A 79 0.74 -17.28 -19.35
N ASP A 80 0.33 -18.28 -20.10
CA ASP A 80 -0.30 -19.52 -19.59
C ASP A 80 0.58 -20.34 -18.64
N ARG A 81 1.81 -19.91 -18.42
CA ARG A 81 2.76 -20.58 -17.54
C ARG A 81 3.58 -19.56 -16.76
N CYS A 82 3.47 -19.63 -15.46
CA CYS A 82 4.49 -19.03 -14.61
C CYS A 82 5.80 -19.78 -14.83
N PRO A 83 6.94 -19.09 -15.08
CA PRO A 83 8.25 -19.74 -15.17
C PRO A 83 8.52 -20.59 -13.93
N PRO A 84 9.28 -21.69 -14.06
CA PRO A 84 9.52 -22.58 -12.92
C PRO A 84 10.29 -21.90 -11.79
N ASP A 85 11.11 -20.91 -12.10
CA ASP A 85 11.91 -20.17 -11.12
C ASP A 85 11.65 -18.67 -11.23
N ILE A 86 11.80 -18.00 -10.10
CA ILE A 86 11.76 -16.55 -9.99
C ILE A 86 13.18 -16.06 -9.79
N GLU A 87 13.72 -15.33 -10.75
CA GLU A 87 15.07 -14.80 -10.67
C GLU A 87 15.04 -13.28 -10.59
N ILE A 88 15.71 -12.75 -9.57
CA ILE A 88 15.88 -11.33 -9.34
C ILE A 88 17.38 -11.04 -9.27
N GLY A 89 17.87 -10.17 -10.14
CA GLY A 89 19.27 -9.71 -10.09
C GLY A 89 19.49 -8.79 -8.90
N CYS A 90 19.58 -7.51 -9.15
CA CYS A 90 19.62 -6.48 -8.11
C CYS A 90 18.37 -5.61 -8.17
N LEU A 91 17.78 -5.37 -7.00
CA LEU A 91 16.62 -4.51 -6.81
C LEU A 91 16.93 -3.48 -5.73
N ASP A 92 16.80 -2.22 -6.08
CA ASP A 92 16.97 -1.11 -5.16
C ASP A 92 15.66 -0.31 -5.09
N VAL A 93 15.05 -0.29 -3.92
CA VAL A 93 13.80 0.39 -3.66
C VAL A 93 13.96 1.34 -2.50
N THR A 94 13.73 2.62 -2.76
CA THR A 94 13.86 3.66 -1.73
C THR A 94 12.77 3.53 -0.68
N ALA A 95 11.52 3.38 -1.09
CA ALA A 95 10.42 3.29 -0.15
C ALA A 95 9.21 2.56 -0.71
N LEU A 96 8.54 1.81 0.17
CA LEU A 96 7.18 1.32 0.00
C LEU A 96 6.34 1.93 1.10
N SER A 97 5.27 2.63 0.75
CA SER A 97 4.45 3.35 1.72
C SER A 97 2.96 3.30 1.37
N SER A 98 2.15 3.36 2.41
CA SER A 98 0.70 3.52 2.30
C SER A 98 0.01 2.44 1.47
N SER A 99 0.04 1.22 1.95
CA SER A 99 -0.60 0.06 1.32
C SER A 99 -0.01 -0.27 -0.06
N ALA A 100 1.30 -0.13 -0.20
CA ALA A 100 2.03 -0.51 -1.40
C ALA A 100 2.44 -1.97 -1.39
N LEU A 101 2.46 -2.58 -2.56
CA LEU A 101 2.93 -3.95 -2.75
C LEU A 101 4.06 -3.98 -3.77
N LEU A 102 5.20 -4.52 -3.35
CA LEU A 102 6.24 -5.00 -4.24
C LEU A 102 6.18 -6.52 -4.26
N ARG A 103 5.87 -7.09 -5.41
CA ARG A 103 5.80 -8.55 -5.54
C ARG A 103 6.59 -9.03 -6.73
N ALA A 104 7.40 -10.04 -6.51
CA ALA A 104 8.03 -10.82 -7.55
C ALA A 104 7.54 -12.26 -7.43
N GLY A 105 6.73 -12.70 -8.38
CA GLY A 105 6.07 -13.99 -8.40
C GLY A 105 4.65 -13.89 -8.93
N CYS A 106 3.99 -15.04 -9.03
CA CYS A 106 2.59 -15.10 -9.41
C CYS A 106 1.71 -14.83 -8.20
N GLY A 107 0.59 -14.16 -8.41
CA GLY A 107 -0.35 -13.86 -7.35
C GLY A 107 -1.76 -13.67 -7.84
N GLY A 108 -2.71 -13.85 -6.94
CA GLY A 108 -4.12 -13.65 -7.17
C GLY A 108 -4.56 -12.21 -6.95
N PRO A 109 -5.84 -12.01 -6.62
CA PRO A 109 -6.42 -10.69 -6.44
C PRO A 109 -5.69 -9.84 -5.40
N LEU A 110 -5.54 -8.56 -5.71
CA LEU A 110 -4.99 -7.55 -4.82
C LEU A 110 -6.07 -6.52 -4.49
N THR A 111 -6.23 -6.25 -3.20
CA THR A 111 -7.00 -5.11 -2.72
C THR A 111 -6.07 -4.20 -1.91
N ALA A 112 -5.96 -2.96 -2.30
CA ALA A 112 -5.15 -1.98 -1.59
C ALA A 112 -5.96 -0.70 -1.34
N GLN A 113 -5.91 -0.22 -0.11
CA GLN A 113 -6.66 0.95 0.31
C GLN A 113 -5.86 1.79 1.29
N THR A 114 -5.80 3.08 1.03
CA THR A 114 -5.22 4.06 1.96
C THR A 114 -6.18 5.22 2.16
N ARG A 115 -6.39 5.57 3.43
CA ARG A 115 -7.18 6.74 3.82
C ARG A 115 -6.38 7.56 4.82
N VAL A 116 -6.16 8.82 4.48
CA VAL A 116 -5.39 9.73 5.32
C VAL A 116 -6.19 11.01 5.51
N LEU A 117 -6.32 11.43 6.75
CA LEU A 117 -6.88 12.72 7.12
C LEU A 117 -5.78 13.58 7.72
N HIS A 118 -5.46 14.67 7.07
CA HIS A 118 -4.56 15.69 7.59
C HIS A 118 -5.38 16.86 8.13
N ILE A 119 -5.21 17.13 9.42
CA ILE A 119 -5.79 18.30 10.07
C ILE A 119 -4.67 19.29 10.36
N ARG A 120 -4.76 20.48 9.78
CA ARG A 120 -3.74 21.50 9.95
C ARG A 120 -4.40 22.78 10.49
N HIS A 121 -3.96 23.21 11.66
CA HIS A 121 -4.44 24.42 12.31
C HIS A 121 -3.25 25.33 12.61
N PHE A 122 -3.05 26.33 11.77
CA PHE A 122 -2.01 27.34 11.91
C PHE A 122 -2.64 28.71 12.12
N ASN A 123 -3.49 28.83 13.14
CA ASN A 123 -4.08 30.10 13.51
C ASN A 123 -3.05 30.89 14.34
N TYR A 124 -2.32 31.77 13.68
CA TYR A 124 -1.52 32.78 14.36
C TYR A 124 -2.40 33.99 14.67
N PRO A 125 -2.48 34.44 15.95
CA PRO A 125 -3.13 35.72 16.26
C PRO A 125 -2.40 36.83 15.51
N GLY A 126 -3.06 37.51 14.55
CA GLY A 126 -2.49 38.63 13.80
C GLY A 126 -2.31 38.44 12.30
N ILE A 127 -2.51 37.27 11.76
CA ILE A 127 -2.56 37.03 10.30
C ILE A 127 -4.04 36.90 9.91
N ARG A 128 -4.58 37.90 9.27
CA ARG A 128 -5.91 37.87 8.64
C ARG A 128 -5.76 37.53 7.15
#